data_c52022f02c30de1ec7196c03f411698d
#
_entry.id   c52022f02c30de1ec7196c03f411698d
#
_cell.length_a   1.000
_cell.length_b   1.000
_cell.length_c   1.000
_cell.angle_alpha   90.00
_cell.angle_beta   90.00
_cell.angle_gamma   90.00
#
_symmetry.space_group_name_H-M   'P 1'
#
loop_
_entity.id
_entity.type
_entity.pdbx_description
1 polymer ?
#
loop_
_entity_poly.entity_id
_entity_poly.type
_entity_poly.pdbx_seq_one_letter_code
_entity_poly.pdbx_strand_id
1 'polypeptide(L)'
;MERRREIAPTLALYADVLDHWASVTDAAPRAWTAAECGDQWRRGLPLTVKTPPLLAADDIEEVLGAVMEHVAALDPSRAPALQRLAAAWDARAVTPASLLPTPRGIGDGAAEAASGLDSDAVAAIACAALRPWLEAWLAGARAHLESAEWGRGVCPFCGAPPGFIDVIEGGHRRLACHFCGGAWSFAKLRCPLCGVEGTEPLYRLKAEGADEGYVISACRRCRGYVKELDRRERWNGGPPVLEDWSTPHLDVVARQEDFRKPVSALLDLIVAR
;
A
#
# COMPACT_ATOMS: atom_id res chain seq x y z
N MET A 1 6.55 -27.39 -1.82
CA MET A 1 7.59 -26.98 -0.85
C MET A 1 8.78 -26.27 -1.53
N GLU A 2 9.16 -26.60 -2.73
CA GLU A 2 10.30 -25.98 -3.45
C GLU A 2 10.10 -24.48 -3.74
N ARG A 3 8.91 -24.07 -4.21
CA ARG A 3 8.57 -22.65 -4.49
C ARG A 3 8.66 -21.71 -3.27
N ARG A 4 8.59 -22.23 -2.03
CA ARG A 4 8.72 -21.40 -0.81
C ARG A 4 10.18 -21.12 -0.43
N ARG A 5 11.15 -21.89 -0.92
CA ARG A 5 12.57 -21.66 -0.62
C ARG A 5 13.14 -20.45 -1.36
N GLU A 6 12.68 -20.21 -2.59
CA GLU A 6 13.16 -19.09 -3.42
C GLU A 6 12.70 -17.73 -2.90
N ILE A 7 11.55 -17.68 -2.21
CA ILE A 7 10.99 -16.45 -1.60
C ILE A 7 11.32 -16.30 -0.12
N ALA A 8 12.04 -17.26 0.49
CA ALA A 8 12.37 -17.23 1.92
C ALA A 8 13.11 -15.94 2.36
N PRO A 9 14.11 -15.42 1.61
CA PRO A 9 14.77 -14.16 2.00
C PRO A 9 13.80 -12.97 2.03
N THR A 10 12.83 -12.95 1.15
CA THR A 10 11.84 -11.88 1.07
C THR A 10 10.79 -12.00 2.16
N LEU A 11 10.40 -13.23 2.52
CA LEU A 11 9.52 -13.44 3.67
C LEU A 11 10.22 -13.01 4.97
N ALA A 12 11.54 -13.20 5.08
CA ALA A 12 12.33 -12.70 6.22
C ALA A 12 12.27 -11.16 6.28
N LEU A 13 12.48 -10.46 5.15
CA LEU A 13 12.32 -9.01 5.09
C LEU A 13 10.96 -8.54 5.62
N TYR A 14 9.88 -9.20 5.22
CA TYR A 14 8.54 -8.82 5.70
C TYR A 14 8.35 -9.12 7.18
N ALA A 15 8.95 -10.20 7.71
CA ALA A 15 8.93 -10.49 9.13
C ALA A 15 9.65 -9.37 9.92
N ASP A 16 10.83 -8.96 9.48
CA ASP A 16 11.58 -7.86 10.09
C ASP A 16 10.82 -6.54 10.06
N VAL A 17 10.17 -6.21 8.94
CA VAL A 17 9.30 -5.02 8.84
C VAL A 17 8.13 -5.10 9.82
N LEU A 18 7.51 -6.28 9.99
CA LEU A 18 6.42 -6.48 10.95
C LEU A 18 6.89 -6.38 12.40
N ASP A 19 8.10 -6.86 12.71
CA ASP A 19 8.69 -6.73 14.04
C ASP A 19 8.97 -5.25 14.36
N HIS A 20 9.49 -4.48 13.39
CA HIS A 20 9.63 -3.03 13.54
C HIS A 20 8.27 -2.33 13.74
N TRP A 21 7.23 -2.73 12.99
CA TRP A 21 5.89 -2.16 13.22
C TRP A 21 5.35 -2.48 14.60
N ALA A 22 5.60 -3.67 15.12
CA ALA A 22 5.17 -4.07 16.46
C ALA A 22 5.92 -3.32 17.58
N SER A 23 7.16 -2.85 17.32
CA SER A 23 7.95 -2.07 18.27
C SER A 23 7.50 -0.62 18.39
N VAL A 24 6.75 -0.09 17.40
CA VAL A 24 6.26 1.29 17.45
C VAL A 24 5.11 1.42 18.45
N THR A 25 5.41 1.97 19.62
CA THR A 25 4.45 2.14 20.72
C THR A 25 3.96 3.59 20.86
N ASP A 26 4.68 4.56 20.32
CA ASP A 26 4.46 5.98 20.55
C ASP A 26 3.62 6.66 19.45
N ALA A 27 3.12 5.88 18.49
CA ALA A 27 2.22 6.38 17.46
C ALA A 27 0.89 6.83 18.07
N ALA A 28 0.72 8.15 18.20
CA ALA A 28 -0.45 8.72 18.87
C ALA A 28 -1.70 8.69 17.98
N PRO A 29 -2.82 8.11 18.45
CA PRO A 29 -4.09 8.17 17.74
C PRO A 29 -4.66 9.59 17.80
N ARG A 30 -5.33 10.01 16.72
CA ARG A 30 -6.12 11.24 16.71
C ARG A 30 -7.58 10.93 16.99
N ALA A 31 -8.22 11.78 17.82
CA ALA A 31 -9.67 11.81 17.92
C ALA A 31 -10.27 12.48 16.67
N TRP A 32 -11.01 11.71 15.89
CA TRP A 32 -11.75 12.18 14.73
C TRP A 32 -13.24 12.28 15.06
N THR A 33 -13.91 13.29 14.53
CA THR A 33 -15.37 13.39 14.62
C THR A 33 -16.04 13.02 13.31
N ALA A 34 -17.27 12.51 13.38
CA ALA A 34 -18.06 12.19 12.19
C ALA A 34 -18.25 13.41 11.27
N ALA A 35 -18.40 14.61 11.88
CA ALA A 35 -18.58 15.87 11.13
C ALA A 35 -17.33 16.22 10.31
N GLU A 36 -16.12 16.15 10.91
CA GLU A 36 -14.87 16.42 10.22
C GLU A 36 -14.63 15.44 9.07
N CYS A 37 -14.81 14.15 9.33
CA CYS A 37 -14.65 13.10 8.35
C CYS A 37 -15.64 13.26 7.20
N GLY A 38 -16.93 13.40 7.50
CA GLY A 38 -18.00 13.53 6.52
C GLY A 38 -17.86 14.79 5.66
N ASP A 39 -17.42 15.93 6.23
CA ASP A 39 -17.19 17.16 5.44
C ASP A 39 -16.10 16.95 4.38
N GLN A 40 -14.98 16.32 4.73
CA GLN A 40 -13.91 16.04 3.78
C GLN A 40 -14.33 15.02 2.72
N TRP A 41 -14.98 13.93 3.11
CA TRP A 41 -15.40 12.88 2.18
C TRP A 41 -16.45 13.36 1.19
N ARG A 42 -17.43 14.18 1.61
CA ARG A 42 -18.39 14.81 0.68
C ARG A 42 -17.72 15.70 -0.37
N ARG A 43 -16.58 16.31 -0.04
CA ARG A 43 -15.74 17.06 -0.99
C ARG A 43 -14.85 16.14 -1.83
N GLY A 44 -14.86 14.84 -1.57
CA GLY A 44 -14.01 13.86 -2.23
C GLY A 44 -12.53 14.00 -1.85
N LEU A 45 -12.22 14.47 -0.65
CA LEU A 45 -10.86 14.67 -0.15
C LEU A 45 -10.52 13.62 0.91
N PRO A 46 -9.37 12.93 0.79
CA PRO A 46 -8.84 12.11 1.88
C PRO A 46 -8.55 12.95 3.12
N LEU A 47 -8.59 12.35 4.31
CA LEU A 47 -8.45 13.07 5.57
C LEU A 47 -7.08 13.75 5.71
N THR A 48 -6.01 13.09 5.26
CA THR A 48 -4.64 13.64 5.34
C THR A 48 -4.41 14.86 4.46
N VAL A 49 -5.25 15.11 3.46
CA VAL A 49 -5.12 16.31 2.60
C VAL A 49 -5.33 17.59 3.38
N LYS A 50 -6.31 17.63 4.27
CA LYS A 50 -6.61 18.81 5.10
C LYS A 50 -5.96 18.74 6.48
N THR A 51 -5.77 17.54 6.99
CA THR A 51 -5.26 17.29 8.32
C THR A 51 -4.17 16.21 8.25
N PRO A 52 -2.97 16.55 7.74
CA PRO A 52 -1.87 15.61 7.69
C PRO A 52 -1.39 15.26 9.12
N PRO A 53 -0.87 14.05 9.34
CA PRO A 53 -0.22 13.72 10.58
C PRO A 53 1.05 14.58 10.73
N LEU A 54 1.29 15.06 11.94
CA LEU A 54 2.54 15.71 12.30
C LEU A 54 3.51 14.62 12.76
N LEU A 55 4.37 14.18 11.84
CA LEU A 55 5.36 13.13 12.09
C LEU A 55 6.73 13.78 12.21
N ALA A 56 7.41 13.56 13.33
CA ALA A 56 8.80 13.93 13.46
C ALA A 56 9.68 12.95 12.67
N ALA A 57 10.77 13.46 12.08
CA ALA A 57 11.67 12.59 11.31
C ALA A 57 12.33 11.56 12.23
N ASP A 58 12.66 11.95 13.45
CA ASP A 58 13.33 11.10 14.43
C ASP A 58 12.45 9.91 14.86
N ASP A 59 11.11 10.08 14.88
CA ASP A 59 10.18 8.99 15.20
C ASP A 59 10.20 7.86 14.16
N ILE A 60 10.51 8.19 12.90
CA ILE A 60 10.43 7.28 11.75
C ILE A 60 11.80 6.74 11.37
N GLU A 61 12.88 7.39 11.81
CA GLU A 61 14.25 7.17 11.36
C GLU A 61 14.70 5.71 11.52
N GLU A 62 14.38 5.07 12.65
CA GLU A 62 14.74 3.69 12.91
C GLU A 62 14.09 2.73 11.89
N VAL A 63 12.77 2.84 11.70
CA VAL A 63 12.03 1.97 10.77
C VAL A 63 12.44 2.25 9.33
N LEU A 64 12.62 3.52 8.96
CA LEU A 64 13.08 3.90 7.62
C LEU A 64 14.49 3.36 7.34
N GLY A 65 15.41 3.49 8.29
CA GLY A 65 16.78 2.97 8.21
C GLY A 65 16.78 1.46 8.00
N ALA A 66 16.05 0.72 8.85
CA ALA A 66 15.94 -0.73 8.75
C ALA A 66 15.37 -1.18 7.39
N VAL A 67 14.31 -0.53 6.89
CA VAL A 67 13.74 -0.83 5.58
C VAL A 67 14.76 -0.59 4.46
N MET A 68 15.51 0.51 4.51
CA MET A 68 16.55 0.82 3.50
C MET A 68 17.70 -0.19 3.54
N GLU A 69 18.15 -0.60 4.73
CA GLU A 69 19.20 -1.61 4.90
C GLU A 69 18.76 -2.97 4.32
N HIS A 70 17.54 -3.40 4.60
CA HIS A 70 17.00 -4.64 4.03
C HIS A 70 16.88 -4.60 2.51
N VAL A 71 16.42 -3.47 1.95
CA VAL A 71 16.35 -3.31 0.49
C VAL A 71 17.76 -3.35 -0.12
N ALA A 72 18.75 -2.70 0.51
CA ALA A 72 20.14 -2.71 0.05
C ALA A 72 20.77 -4.11 0.13
N ALA A 73 20.44 -4.89 1.16
CA ALA A 73 20.93 -6.26 1.32
C ALA A 73 20.37 -7.21 0.24
N LEU A 74 19.11 -7.02 -0.15
CA LEU A 74 18.45 -7.83 -1.16
C LEU A 74 18.79 -7.40 -2.60
N ASP A 75 18.97 -6.10 -2.84
CA ASP A 75 19.44 -5.53 -4.10
C ASP A 75 20.59 -4.55 -3.89
N PRO A 76 21.84 -5.04 -3.83
CA PRO A 76 23.02 -4.18 -3.62
C PRO A 76 23.19 -3.08 -4.67
N SER A 77 22.60 -3.22 -5.86
CA SER A 77 22.67 -2.18 -6.89
C SER A 77 21.92 -0.90 -6.53
N ARG A 78 20.98 -0.97 -5.60
CA ARG A 78 20.23 0.17 -5.06
C ARG A 78 20.96 0.89 -3.92
N ALA A 79 21.98 0.27 -3.33
CA ALA A 79 22.69 0.83 -2.18
C ALA A 79 23.16 2.29 -2.37
N PRO A 80 23.73 2.72 -3.53
CA PRO A 80 24.10 4.12 -3.71
C PRO A 80 22.92 5.10 -3.70
N ALA A 81 21.76 4.69 -4.21
CA ALA A 81 20.56 5.52 -4.21
C ALA A 81 19.95 5.62 -2.80
N LEU A 82 19.95 4.51 -2.05
CA LEU A 82 19.49 4.46 -0.66
C LEU A 82 20.40 5.30 0.26
N GLN A 83 21.71 5.28 0.04
CA GLN A 83 22.64 6.16 0.77
C GLN A 83 22.36 7.65 0.51
N ARG A 84 22.04 8.03 -0.73
CA ARG A 84 21.62 9.40 -1.04
C ARG A 84 20.29 9.76 -0.37
N LEU A 85 19.34 8.83 -0.31
CA LEU A 85 18.08 9.03 0.41
C LEU A 85 18.34 9.26 1.91
N ALA A 86 19.19 8.44 2.53
CA ALA A 86 19.59 8.63 3.93
C ALA A 86 20.24 9.98 4.18
N ALA A 87 21.21 10.38 3.35
CA ALA A 87 21.85 11.69 3.46
C ALA A 87 20.88 12.86 3.28
N ALA A 88 19.87 12.72 2.39
CA ALA A 88 18.83 13.72 2.21
C ALA A 88 17.87 13.79 3.41
N TRP A 89 17.62 12.65 4.06
CA TRP A 89 16.85 12.56 5.30
C TRP A 89 17.58 13.25 6.46
N ASP A 90 18.85 12.97 6.67
CA ASP A 90 19.69 13.60 7.69
C ASP A 90 19.76 15.11 7.50
N ALA A 91 19.88 15.56 6.24
CA ALA A 91 19.87 16.98 5.88
C ALA A 91 18.48 17.64 5.95
N ARG A 92 17.43 16.89 6.27
CA ARG A 92 16.02 17.36 6.25
C ARG A 92 15.55 17.88 4.88
N ALA A 93 16.22 17.49 3.80
CA ALA A 93 15.76 17.73 2.43
C ALA A 93 14.61 16.79 2.02
N VAL A 94 14.57 15.61 2.62
CA VAL A 94 13.43 14.68 2.61
C VAL A 94 12.90 14.57 4.04
N THR A 95 11.60 14.64 4.20
CA THR A 95 10.92 14.61 5.50
C THR A 95 9.76 13.60 5.48
N PRO A 96 9.18 13.21 6.62
CA PRO A 96 8.00 12.38 6.61
C PRO A 96 6.87 12.92 5.74
N ALA A 97 6.68 14.23 5.69
CA ALA A 97 5.67 14.88 4.85
C ALA A 97 5.92 14.63 3.35
N SER A 98 7.20 14.58 2.93
CA SER A 98 7.59 14.29 1.54
C SER A 98 7.28 12.86 1.10
N LEU A 99 6.99 11.96 2.04
CA LEU A 99 6.68 10.55 1.81
C LEU A 99 5.19 10.21 1.97
N LEU A 100 4.37 11.18 2.41
CA LEU A 100 2.95 10.93 2.64
C LEU A 100 2.20 10.64 1.33
N PRO A 101 1.24 9.70 1.36
CA PRO A 101 0.41 9.44 0.19
C PRO A 101 -0.47 10.66 -0.15
N THR A 102 -0.67 10.85 -1.44
CA THR A 102 -1.56 11.87 -2.00
C THR A 102 -2.50 11.23 -3.04
N PRO A 103 -3.60 11.88 -3.44
CA PRO A 103 -4.43 11.38 -4.53
C PRO A 103 -3.74 11.33 -5.91
N ARG A 104 -2.54 11.91 -6.03
CA ARG A 104 -1.74 11.94 -7.26
C ARG A 104 -0.62 10.91 -7.30
N GLY A 105 -0.28 10.34 -6.15
CA GLY A 105 0.84 9.41 -5.99
C GLY A 105 1.36 9.42 -4.55
N ILE A 106 2.53 8.90 -4.35
CA ILE A 106 3.20 8.89 -3.06
C ILE A 106 4.25 9.99 -3.04
N GLY A 107 4.19 10.81 -1.98
CA GLY A 107 5.14 11.89 -1.79
C GLY A 107 4.92 13.12 -2.69
N ASP A 108 5.89 14.00 -2.66
CA ASP A 108 5.96 15.24 -3.44
C ASP A 108 7.08 15.24 -4.50
N GLY A 109 7.78 14.11 -4.65
CA GLY A 109 8.92 13.95 -5.57
C GLY A 109 10.28 14.31 -4.98
N ALA A 110 10.37 14.81 -3.75
CA ALA A 110 11.63 15.18 -3.13
C ALA A 110 12.56 13.96 -2.92
N ALA A 111 11.99 12.83 -2.53
CA ALA A 111 12.75 11.59 -2.31
C ALA A 111 13.36 11.05 -3.61
N GLU A 112 12.57 11.01 -4.70
CA GLU A 112 13.03 10.62 -6.04
C GLU A 112 14.13 11.57 -6.55
N ALA A 113 13.93 12.88 -6.42
CA ALA A 113 14.88 13.90 -6.86
C ALA A 113 16.21 13.80 -6.10
N ALA A 114 16.17 13.56 -4.79
CA ALA A 114 17.36 13.49 -3.94
C ALA A 114 18.12 12.17 -4.14
N SER A 115 17.43 11.05 -4.27
CA SER A 115 18.04 9.72 -4.29
C SER A 115 18.31 9.17 -5.69
N GLY A 116 17.46 9.52 -6.67
CA GLY A 116 17.42 8.90 -7.99
C GLY A 116 16.71 7.52 -7.98
N LEU A 117 16.00 7.19 -6.92
CA LEU A 117 15.08 6.06 -6.88
C LEU A 117 13.88 6.34 -7.78
N ASP A 118 13.31 5.30 -8.37
CA ASP A 118 12.03 5.39 -9.06
C ASP A 118 10.88 5.56 -8.05
N SER A 119 9.73 6.04 -8.52
CA SER A 119 8.56 6.29 -7.67
C SER A 119 7.99 5.02 -7.04
N ASP A 120 8.17 3.86 -7.68
CA ASP A 120 7.73 2.58 -7.13
C ASP A 120 8.58 2.18 -5.91
N ALA A 121 9.90 2.40 -5.98
CA ALA A 121 10.80 2.16 -4.87
C ALA A 121 10.51 3.11 -3.69
N VAL A 122 10.34 4.41 -3.97
CA VAL A 122 9.97 5.39 -2.94
C VAL A 122 8.64 5.02 -2.30
N ALA A 123 7.64 4.63 -3.09
CA ALA A 123 6.33 4.23 -2.58
C ALA A 123 6.40 2.98 -1.67
N ALA A 124 7.17 1.97 -2.06
CA ALA A 124 7.34 0.75 -1.25
C ALA A 124 8.05 1.04 0.08
N ILE A 125 9.12 1.83 0.05
CA ILE A 125 9.87 2.25 1.24
C ILE A 125 8.97 3.13 2.14
N ALA A 126 8.28 4.12 1.58
CA ALA A 126 7.38 4.99 2.33
C ALA A 126 6.23 4.20 2.98
N CYS A 127 5.65 3.23 2.26
CA CYS A 127 4.61 2.36 2.80
C CYS A 127 5.10 1.57 4.02
N ALA A 128 6.27 0.94 3.91
CA ALA A 128 6.85 0.16 4.99
C ALA A 128 7.26 1.04 6.18
N ALA A 129 7.79 2.24 5.92
CA ALA A 129 8.25 3.13 6.98
C ALA A 129 7.11 3.86 7.71
N LEU A 130 6.07 4.33 7.00
CA LEU A 130 5.06 5.23 7.58
C LEU A 130 3.82 4.51 8.14
N ARG A 131 3.62 3.24 7.81
CA ARG A 131 2.36 2.54 8.12
C ARG A 131 1.95 2.59 9.60
N PRO A 132 2.81 2.30 10.60
CA PRO A 132 2.38 2.30 12.00
C PRO A 132 1.76 3.63 12.43
N TRP A 133 2.39 4.72 12.08
CA TRP A 133 1.92 6.07 12.44
C TRP A 133 0.64 6.46 11.70
N LEU A 134 0.55 6.17 10.40
CA LEU A 134 -0.68 6.42 9.64
C LEU A 134 -1.83 5.55 10.11
N GLU A 135 -1.57 4.31 10.48
CA GLU A 135 -2.57 3.39 11.02
C GLU A 135 -3.12 3.88 12.36
N ALA A 136 -2.25 4.29 13.28
CA ALA A 136 -2.63 4.85 14.57
C ALA A 136 -3.39 6.18 14.42
N TRP A 137 -2.84 7.12 13.63
CA TRP A 137 -3.45 8.43 13.39
C TRP A 137 -4.87 8.35 12.83
N LEU A 138 -5.11 7.41 11.94
CA LEU A 138 -6.38 7.27 11.22
C LEU A 138 -7.33 6.22 11.81
N ALA A 139 -6.92 5.50 12.87
CA ALA A 139 -7.73 4.45 13.48
C ALA A 139 -9.11 4.92 13.90
N GLY A 140 -9.20 6.07 14.60
CA GLY A 140 -10.47 6.63 15.08
C GLY A 140 -11.42 7.09 13.97
N ALA A 141 -10.88 7.40 12.77
CA ALA A 141 -11.71 7.81 11.64
C ALA A 141 -12.48 6.65 10.98
N ARG A 142 -12.01 5.41 11.17
CA ARG A 142 -12.58 4.24 10.48
C ARG A 142 -14.03 3.98 10.84
N ALA A 143 -14.41 4.21 12.10
CA ALA A 143 -15.77 4.04 12.58
C ALA A 143 -16.77 5.01 11.92
N HIS A 144 -16.29 6.14 11.37
CA HIS A 144 -17.15 7.16 10.76
C HIS A 144 -17.40 6.93 9.27
N LEU A 145 -16.65 6.01 8.62
CA LEU A 145 -16.78 5.77 7.18
C LEU A 145 -18.09 5.08 6.80
N GLU A 146 -18.68 4.28 7.71
CA GLU A 146 -19.93 3.56 7.44
C GLU A 146 -21.11 4.51 7.12
N SER A 147 -21.07 5.73 7.62
CA SER A 147 -22.08 6.76 7.39
C SER A 147 -21.74 7.74 6.26
N ALA A 148 -20.59 7.61 5.61
CA ALA A 148 -20.11 8.53 4.60
C ALA A 148 -20.10 7.89 3.19
N GLU A 149 -20.53 8.66 2.18
CA GLU A 149 -20.41 8.26 0.78
C GLU A 149 -18.99 8.50 0.27
N TRP A 150 -18.28 7.41 -0.05
CA TRP A 150 -16.98 7.46 -0.69
C TRP A 150 -16.94 6.55 -1.93
N GLY A 151 -17.00 7.16 -3.11
CA GLY A 151 -17.03 6.45 -4.39
C GLY A 151 -15.71 6.48 -5.17
N ARG A 152 -14.59 6.87 -4.54
CA ARG A 152 -13.29 6.98 -5.22
C ARG A 152 -12.45 5.74 -5.03
N GLY A 153 -11.55 5.47 -5.98
CA GLY A 153 -10.64 4.34 -5.92
C GLY A 153 -9.45 4.54 -4.97
N VAL A 154 -9.14 5.78 -4.58
CA VAL A 154 -8.10 6.08 -3.59
C VAL A 154 -8.64 5.97 -2.16
N CYS A 155 -7.74 5.76 -1.22
CA CYS A 155 -8.08 5.61 0.20
C CYS A 155 -8.74 6.88 0.78
N PRO A 156 -9.92 6.79 1.42
CA PRO A 156 -10.60 7.94 2.03
C PRO A 156 -9.81 8.55 3.20
N PHE A 157 -8.93 7.78 3.78
CA PHE A 157 -8.15 8.20 4.94
C PHE A 157 -6.86 8.91 4.53
N CYS A 158 -5.94 8.24 3.84
CA CYS A 158 -4.63 8.77 3.51
C CYS A 158 -4.42 9.15 2.04
N GLY A 159 -5.34 8.83 1.15
CA GLY A 159 -5.23 9.18 -0.28
C GLY A 159 -4.43 8.18 -1.13
N ALA A 160 -3.77 7.19 -0.54
CA ALA A 160 -3.04 6.18 -1.30
C ALA A 160 -3.95 5.36 -2.23
N PRO A 161 -3.44 4.84 -3.34
CA PRO A 161 -4.15 3.83 -4.13
C PRO A 161 -4.36 2.55 -3.32
N PRO A 162 -5.33 1.69 -3.70
CA PRO A 162 -5.58 0.43 -3.01
C PRO A 162 -4.42 -0.54 -3.22
N GLY A 163 -4.01 -1.22 -2.14
CA GLY A 163 -3.01 -2.28 -2.20
C GLY A 163 -3.61 -3.67 -2.37
N PHE A 164 -4.85 -3.87 -1.93
CA PHE A 164 -5.53 -5.17 -1.95
C PHE A 164 -7.05 -5.02 -2.06
N ILE A 165 -7.73 -6.12 -2.44
CA ILE A 165 -9.18 -6.20 -2.52
C ILE A 165 -9.67 -7.41 -1.73
N ASP A 166 -10.62 -7.19 -0.83
CA ASP A 166 -11.41 -8.25 -0.23
C ASP A 166 -12.79 -8.33 -0.90
N VAL A 167 -13.26 -9.54 -1.19
CA VAL A 167 -14.67 -9.79 -1.48
C VAL A 167 -15.28 -10.44 -0.24
N ILE A 168 -16.16 -9.72 0.42
CA ILE A 168 -16.78 -10.09 1.69
C ILE A 168 -18.21 -10.63 1.49
N GLU A 169 -18.94 -10.91 2.56
CA GLU A 169 -20.33 -11.38 2.52
C GLU A 169 -21.20 -10.60 1.52
N GLY A 170 -22.16 -11.27 0.91
CA GLY A 170 -22.96 -10.70 -0.17
C GLY A 170 -22.17 -10.43 -1.45
N GLY A 171 -20.88 -10.80 -1.50
CA GLY A 171 -19.97 -10.51 -2.59
C GLY A 171 -19.64 -9.02 -2.71
N HIS A 172 -19.76 -8.23 -1.65
CA HIS A 172 -19.37 -6.84 -1.63
C HIS A 172 -17.85 -6.70 -1.79
N ARG A 173 -17.43 -5.79 -2.67
CA ARG A 173 -16.02 -5.49 -2.92
C ARG A 173 -15.55 -4.41 -1.96
N ARG A 174 -14.47 -4.68 -1.24
CA ARG A 174 -13.85 -3.77 -0.31
C ARG A 174 -12.37 -3.58 -0.69
N LEU A 175 -11.99 -2.36 -0.94
CA LEU A 175 -10.58 -2.00 -1.17
C LEU A 175 -9.87 -1.82 0.17
N ALA A 176 -8.60 -2.18 0.22
CA ALA A 176 -7.75 -2.06 1.41
C ALA A 176 -6.48 -1.27 1.09
N CYS A 177 -6.10 -0.41 2.01
CA CYS A 177 -4.92 0.45 1.92
C CYS A 177 -3.73 -0.17 2.67
N HIS A 178 -2.58 -0.28 2.01
CA HIS A 178 -1.36 -0.77 2.65
C HIS A 178 -0.70 0.30 3.54
N PHE A 179 -0.87 1.60 3.23
CA PHE A 179 -0.27 2.68 4.01
C PHE A 179 -0.90 2.89 5.38
N CYS A 180 -2.22 2.82 5.50
CA CYS A 180 -2.89 3.14 6.76
C CYS A 180 -3.80 2.03 7.29
N GLY A 181 -3.85 0.87 6.64
CA GLY A 181 -4.72 -0.24 7.03
C GLY A 181 -6.22 0.02 6.89
N GLY A 182 -6.62 1.19 6.35
CA GLY A 182 -8.03 1.52 6.12
C GLY A 182 -8.64 0.67 4.99
N ALA A 183 -9.95 0.44 5.07
CA ALA A 183 -10.69 -0.28 4.04
C ALA A 183 -12.01 0.44 3.75
N TRP A 184 -12.48 0.34 2.49
CA TRP A 184 -13.71 1.02 2.04
C TRP A 184 -14.42 0.25 0.95
N SER A 185 -15.73 0.39 0.88
CA SER A 185 -16.57 -0.23 -0.14
C SER A 185 -16.34 0.41 -1.52
N PHE A 186 -16.35 -0.41 -2.57
CA PHE A 186 -16.16 0.07 -3.93
C PHE A 186 -16.98 -0.74 -4.94
N ALA A 187 -17.41 -0.08 -6.03
CA ALA A 187 -18.21 -0.71 -7.06
C ALA A 187 -17.47 -1.85 -7.76
N LYS A 188 -18.17 -2.99 -7.96
CA LYS A 188 -17.58 -4.20 -8.58
C LYS A 188 -17.17 -3.99 -10.03
N LEU A 189 -17.99 -3.30 -10.80
CA LEU A 189 -17.82 -3.10 -12.25
C LEU A 189 -17.12 -1.75 -12.55
N ARG A 190 -16.26 -1.31 -11.65
CA ARG A 190 -15.46 -0.09 -11.82
C ARG A 190 -14.00 -0.35 -11.47
N CYS A 191 -13.10 0.16 -12.31
CA CYS A 191 -11.66 0.09 -12.02
C CYS A 191 -11.31 1.09 -10.91
N PRO A 192 -10.67 0.66 -9.80
CA PRO A 192 -10.30 1.59 -8.74
C PRO A 192 -9.17 2.54 -9.14
N LEU A 193 -8.40 2.23 -10.18
CA LEU A 193 -7.22 3.00 -10.58
C LEU A 193 -7.55 4.10 -11.59
N CYS A 194 -8.37 3.81 -12.60
CA CYS A 194 -8.69 4.78 -13.66
C CYS A 194 -10.18 5.13 -13.76
N GLY A 195 -11.02 4.54 -12.93
CA GLY A 195 -12.45 4.85 -12.86
C GLY A 195 -13.30 4.31 -14.02
N VAL A 196 -12.73 3.60 -15.01
CA VAL A 196 -13.52 3.02 -16.10
C VAL A 196 -14.52 2.02 -15.58
N GLU A 197 -15.74 2.04 -16.12
CA GLU A 197 -16.84 1.17 -15.74
C GLU A 197 -17.15 0.13 -16.83
N GLY A 198 -17.85 -0.92 -16.44
CA GLY A 198 -18.27 -2.03 -17.30
C GLY A 198 -17.44 -3.29 -17.15
N THR A 199 -17.90 -4.36 -17.78
CA THR A 199 -17.26 -5.70 -17.72
C THR A 199 -16.11 -5.86 -18.72
N GLU A 200 -16.20 -5.20 -19.89
CA GLU A 200 -15.22 -5.35 -20.96
C GLU A 200 -13.79 -4.93 -20.59
N PRO A 201 -13.58 -3.76 -19.93
CA PRO A 201 -12.24 -3.33 -19.54
C PRO A 201 -11.69 -4.06 -18.29
N LEU A 202 -12.56 -4.71 -17.52
CA LEU A 202 -12.18 -5.39 -16.29
C LEU A 202 -11.89 -6.86 -16.54
N TYR A 203 -10.75 -7.32 -16.06
CA TYR A 203 -10.24 -8.65 -16.30
C TYR A 203 -9.88 -9.35 -14.99
N ARG A 204 -10.23 -10.62 -14.86
CA ARG A 204 -9.89 -11.45 -13.69
C ARG A 204 -9.00 -12.61 -14.15
N LEU A 205 -7.75 -12.58 -13.71
CA LEU A 205 -6.78 -13.63 -13.95
C LEU A 205 -6.73 -14.57 -12.75
N LYS A 206 -6.77 -15.88 -13.03
CA LYS A 206 -6.42 -16.92 -12.05
C LYS A 206 -5.06 -17.48 -12.46
N ALA A 207 -4.09 -17.47 -11.56
CA ALA A 207 -2.82 -18.15 -11.80
C ALA A 207 -3.01 -19.66 -11.65
N GLU A 208 -2.32 -20.45 -12.47
CA GLU A 208 -2.28 -21.90 -12.29
C GLU A 208 -1.66 -22.23 -10.93
N GLY A 209 -2.34 -23.08 -10.15
CA GLY A 209 -1.94 -23.45 -8.80
C GLY A 209 -2.00 -22.29 -7.80
N ALA A 210 -2.77 -21.23 -8.10
CA ALA A 210 -3.11 -20.22 -7.12
C ALA A 210 -3.95 -20.85 -5.99
N ASP A 211 -3.70 -20.35 -4.79
CA ASP A 211 -4.51 -20.73 -3.64
C ASP A 211 -5.99 -20.38 -3.89
N GLU A 212 -6.87 -21.18 -3.33
CA GLU A 212 -8.32 -20.96 -3.44
C GLU A 212 -8.72 -19.57 -2.96
N GLY A 213 -9.62 -18.92 -3.68
CA GLY A 213 -10.14 -17.58 -3.39
C GLY A 213 -9.31 -16.43 -3.95
N TYR A 214 -8.04 -16.64 -4.34
CA TYR A 214 -7.23 -15.55 -4.90
C TYR A 214 -7.43 -15.37 -6.39
N VAL A 215 -7.51 -14.10 -6.80
CA VAL A 215 -7.49 -13.68 -8.19
C VAL A 215 -6.73 -12.36 -8.37
N ILE A 216 -6.30 -12.08 -9.60
CA ILE A 216 -5.76 -10.78 -10.01
C ILE A 216 -6.90 -10.02 -10.67
N SER A 217 -7.31 -8.89 -10.06
CA SER A 217 -8.30 -7.97 -10.63
C SER A 217 -7.58 -6.91 -11.44
N ALA A 218 -7.63 -7.01 -12.77
CA ALA A 218 -6.85 -6.18 -13.69
C ALA A 218 -7.75 -5.32 -14.58
N CYS A 219 -7.21 -4.23 -15.13
CA CYS A 219 -7.88 -3.33 -16.04
C CYS A 219 -7.12 -3.21 -17.36
N ARG A 220 -7.77 -3.56 -18.48
CA ARG A 220 -7.16 -3.46 -19.82
C ARG A 220 -6.91 -2.01 -20.25
N ARG A 221 -7.71 -1.04 -19.74
CA ARG A 221 -7.58 0.37 -20.10
C ARG A 221 -6.33 1.03 -19.51
N CYS A 222 -6.12 0.89 -18.18
CA CYS A 222 -4.98 1.53 -17.51
C CYS A 222 -3.80 0.58 -17.27
N ARG A 223 -3.94 -0.72 -17.63
CA ARG A 223 -2.96 -1.77 -17.39
C ARG A 223 -2.59 -1.95 -15.91
N GLY A 224 -3.42 -1.41 -15.01
CA GLY A 224 -3.25 -1.61 -13.58
C GLY A 224 -3.93 -2.86 -13.08
N TYR A 225 -3.40 -3.46 -12.01
CA TYR A 225 -4.03 -4.58 -11.30
C TYR A 225 -3.96 -4.41 -9.78
N VAL A 226 -4.83 -5.12 -9.09
CA VAL A 226 -4.82 -5.29 -7.64
C VAL A 226 -5.15 -6.74 -7.33
N LYS A 227 -4.45 -7.38 -6.40
CA LYS A 227 -4.77 -8.73 -5.95
C LYS A 227 -6.06 -8.73 -5.14
N GLU A 228 -6.86 -9.77 -5.30
CA GLU A 228 -8.18 -9.91 -4.69
C GLU A 228 -8.30 -11.27 -4.00
N LEU A 229 -8.88 -11.29 -2.80
CA LEU A 229 -9.23 -12.50 -2.08
C LEU A 229 -10.73 -12.56 -1.83
N ASP A 230 -11.35 -13.65 -2.24
CA ASP A 230 -12.72 -13.95 -1.85
C ASP A 230 -12.77 -14.56 -0.44
N ARG A 231 -13.15 -13.74 0.53
CA ARG A 231 -13.24 -14.13 1.95
C ARG A 231 -14.33 -15.17 2.22
N ARG A 232 -15.23 -15.39 1.28
CA ARG A 232 -16.26 -16.44 1.38
C ARG A 232 -15.66 -17.83 1.08
N GLU A 233 -14.64 -17.87 0.20
CA GLU A 233 -13.89 -19.10 -0.10
C GLU A 233 -12.77 -19.31 0.94
N ARG A 234 -12.14 -18.22 1.41
CA ARG A 234 -11.05 -18.26 2.40
C ARG A 234 -11.30 -17.28 3.56
N TRP A 235 -12.20 -17.68 4.46
CA TRP A 235 -12.63 -16.85 5.61
C TRP A 235 -11.53 -16.60 6.65
N ASN A 236 -10.56 -17.51 6.77
CA ASN A 236 -9.46 -17.47 7.74
C ASN A 236 -8.20 -16.74 7.22
N GLY A 237 -8.32 -15.95 6.17
CA GLY A 237 -7.22 -15.14 5.67
C GLY A 237 -6.81 -14.04 6.65
N GLY A 238 -5.53 -13.64 6.58
CA GLY A 238 -4.93 -12.60 7.39
C GLY A 238 -5.32 -11.17 6.97
N PRO A 239 -4.65 -10.15 7.55
CA PRO A 239 -4.78 -8.78 7.09
C PRO A 239 -4.42 -8.61 5.61
N PRO A 240 -5.08 -7.70 4.88
CA PRO A 240 -4.88 -7.52 3.43
C PRO A 240 -3.42 -7.32 3.00
N VAL A 241 -2.61 -6.64 3.80
CA VAL A 241 -1.19 -6.44 3.50
C VAL A 241 -0.40 -7.76 3.56
N LEU A 242 -0.73 -8.65 4.51
CA LEU A 242 -0.09 -9.96 4.62
C LEU A 242 -0.53 -10.89 3.50
N GLU A 243 -1.81 -10.82 3.10
CA GLU A 243 -2.32 -11.57 1.95
C GLU A 243 -1.63 -11.14 0.64
N ASP A 244 -1.39 -9.85 0.48
CA ASP A 244 -0.64 -9.34 -0.65
C ASP A 244 0.82 -9.84 -0.64
N TRP A 245 1.51 -9.72 0.49
CA TRP A 245 2.92 -10.10 0.61
C TRP A 245 3.15 -11.62 0.51
N SER A 246 2.18 -12.43 0.94
CA SER A 246 2.27 -13.90 0.89
C SER A 246 1.99 -14.50 -0.50
N THR A 247 1.55 -13.69 -1.45
CA THR A 247 1.16 -14.14 -2.81
C THR A 247 1.99 -13.48 -3.93
N PRO A 248 3.35 -13.47 -3.87
CA PRO A 248 4.18 -12.81 -4.88
C PRO A 248 4.12 -13.49 -6.26
N HIS A 249 3.77 -14.78 -6.32
CA HIS A 249 3.56 -15.48 -7.58
C HIS A 249 2.44 -14.87 -8.42
N LEU A 250 1.43 -14.25 -7.80
CA LEU A 250 0.38 -13.52 -8.52
C LEU A 250 0.92 -12.25 -9.17
N ASP A 251 1.88 -11.57 -8.53
CA ASP A 251 2.53 -10.39 -9.10
C ASP A 251 3.38 -10.76 -10.32
N VAL A 252 4.03 -11.94 -10.31
CA VAL A 252 4.76 -12.46 -11.47
C VAL A 252 3.81 -12.70 -12.64
N VAL A 253 2.69 -13.39 -12.42
CA VAL A 253 1.69 -13.64 -13.46
C VAL A 253 1.12 -12.33 -14.02
N ALA A 254 0.80 -11.36 -13.17
CA ALA A 254 0.28 -10.08 -13.63
C ALA A 254 1.29 -9.34 -14.52
N ARG A 255 2.58 -9.35 -14.16
CA ARG A 255 3.66 -8.74 -14.97
C ARG A 255 3.90 -9.43 -16.30
N GLN A 256 3.79 -10.75 -16.35
CA GLN A 256 3.88 -11.52 -17.62
C GLN A 256 2.78 -11.12 -18.61
N GLU A 257 1.65 -10.66 -18.10
CA GLU A 257 0.51 -10.13 -18.88
C GLU A 257 0.56 -8.59 -19.06
N ASP A 258 1.71 -7.96 -18.80
CA ASP A 258 1.94 -6.50 -18.89
C ASP A 258 1.04 -5.65 -17.99
N PHE A 259 0.58 -6.16 -16.84
CA PHE A 259 -0.11 -5.38 -15.85
C PHE A 259 0.85 -4.84 -14.80
N ARG A 260 0.52 -3.65 -14.23
CA ARG A 260 1.34 -2.95 -13.23
C ARG A 260 0.57 -2.77 -11.92
N LYS A 261 1.26 -2.94 -10.81
CA LYS A 261 0.71 -2.70 -9.48
C LYS A 261 0.72 -1.21 -9.16
N PRO A 262 -0.34 -0.66 -8.52
CA PRO A 262 -0.39 0.77 -8.18
C PRO A 262 0.54 1.16 -7.02
N VAL A 263 0.83 0.21 -6.14
CA VAL A 263 1.82 0.33 -5.06
C VAL A 263 2.65 -0.94 -5.07
N SER A 264 3.91 -0.82 -5.41
CA SER A 264 4.84 -1.94 -5.38
C SER A 264 5.09 -2.40 -3.94
N ALA A 265 5.14 -3.69 -3.73
CA ALA A 265 5.65 -4.26 -2.49
C ALA A 265 7.20 -4.22 -2.51
N LEU A 266 7.83 -4.32 -1.35
CA LEU A 266 9.30 -4.37 -1.28
C LEU A 266 9.89 -5.51 -2.14
N LEU A 267 9.19 -6.64 -2.24
CA LEU A 267 9.57 -7.74 -3.11
C LEU A 267 9.58 -7.36 -4.59
N ASP A 268 8.64 -6.54 -5.04
CA ASP A 268 8.56 -6.13 -6.43
C ASP A 268 9.82 -5.37 -6.87
N LEU A 269 10.49 -4.70 -5.92
CA LEU A 269 11.75 -4.00 -6.18
C LEU A 269 12.92 -4.94 -6.48
N ILE A 270 12.83 -6.19 -6.07
CA ILE A 270 13.90 -7.18 -6.16
C ILE A 270 13.70 -8.10 -7.37
N VAL A 271 12.45 -8.46 -7.67
CA VAL A 271 12.07 -9.42 -8.73
C VAL A 271 11.87 -8.74 -10.10
N ALA A 272 11.90 -7.42 -10.17
CA ALA A 272 11.65 -6.63 -11.39
C ALA A 272 12.79 -6.68 -12.43
N ARG A 273 13.69 -7.68 -12.37
CA ARG A 273 14.77 -7.90 -13.34
C ARG A 273 14.59 -9.16 -14.15
#